data_6a9c5049721d6767e17a8ad771ca7119
#
_entry.id   6a9c5049721d6767e17a8ad771ca7119
#
_cell.length_a   1.000
_cell.length_b   1.000
_cell.length_c   1.000
_cell.angle_alpha   90.00
_cell.angle_beta   90.00
_cell.angle_gamma   90.00
#
_symmetry.space_group_name_H-M   'P 1'
#
loop_
_entity.id
_entity.type
_entity.pdbx_description
1 polymer ?
#
loop_
_entity_poly.entity_id
_entity_poly.type
_entity_poly.pdbx_seq_one_letter_code
_entity_poly.pdbx_strand_id
1 'polypeptide(L)'
;DSIVEMRDYDELPSAFVSTVRPWAFLNIREMFRYLRLHEESLSERARAEKRYAMHSHLSGPWACLIVILFAIPAGTRTGRQGMLVAVFTAIGLLASFYTLAQMGLIIGSTGLVPPAVGAWLANGVFCVIGLVMMARIR
;
A
#
# COMPACT_ATOMS: atom_id res chain seq x y z
N ASP A 1 -7.62 18.71 49.92
CA ASP A 1 -7.95 17.60 49.04
C ASP A 1 -9.03 18.07 48.05
N SER A 2 -8.58 18.73 46.99
CA SER A 2 -9.48 19.16 45.92
C SER A 2 -9.58 18.03 44.91
N ILE A 3 -10.65 17.25 45.00
CA ILE A 3 -11.07 16.36 43.92
C ILE A 3 -11.51 17.26 42.79
N VAL A 4 -10.65 17.43 41.79
CA VAL A 4 -11.03 18.08 40.54
C VAL A 4 -11.89 17.06 39.81
N GLU A 5 -13.21 17.29 39.84
CA GLU A 5 -14.19 16.53 39.13
C GLU A 5 -13.94 16.77 37.64
N MET A 6 -13.22 15.84 36.99
CA MET A 6 -12.99 15.81 35.54
C MET A 6 -14.27 15.43 34.80
N ARG A 7 -15.19 16.38 34.69
CA ARG A 7 -16.53 16.19 34.12
C ARG A 7 -16.61 16.45 32.61
N ASP A 8 -15.46 16.74 31.99
CA ASP A 8 -15.44 17.17 30.59
C ASP A 8 -14.51 16.34 29.69
N TYR A 9 -14.28 15.07 30.05
CA TYR A 9 -13.65 14.10 29.15
C TYR A 9 -14.71 13.27 28.44
N ASP A 10 -15.49 13.91 27.60
CA ASP A 10 -16.32 13.24 26.60
C ASP A 10 -15.51 12.88 25.33
N GLU A 11 -14.20 12.70 25.52
CA GLU A 11 -13.34 12.16 24.49
C GLU A 11 -13.59 10.66 24.38
N LEU A 12 -14.26 10.28 23.30
CA LEU A 12 -14.49 8.89 22.94
C LEU A 12 -13.18 8.08 23.10
N PRO A 13 -13.22 6.91 23.74
CA PRO A 13 -12.06 6.02 23.89
C PRO A 13 -11.33 5.75 22.55
N SER A 14 -12.04 5.88 21.44
CA SER A 14 -11.50 5.77 20.08
C SER A 14 -10.49 6.87 19.72
N ALA A 15 -10.57 8.07 20.32
CA ALA A 15 -9.61 9.13 20.07
C ALA A 15 -8.26 8.83 20.76
N PHE A 16 -8.27 8.25 21.95
CA PHE A 16 -7.07 7.80 22.65
C PHE A 16 -6.40 6.61 21.95
N VAL A 17 -7.17 5.66 21.46
CA VAL A 17 -6.67 4.49 20.75
C VAL A 17 -5.96 4.89 19.45
N SER A 18 -6.43 5.91 18.76
CA SER A 18 -5.79 6.41 17.52
C SER A 18 -4.47 7.12 17.77
N THR A 19 -4.25 7.67 18.99
CA THR A 19 -3.01 8.34 19.35
C THR A 19 -1.91 7.35 19.78
N VAL A 20 -2.31 6.18 20.30
CA VAL A 20 -1.39 5.17 20.86
C VAL A 20 -1.08 4.05 19.84
N ARG A 21 -1.97 3.78 18.89
CA ARG A 21 -1.73 2.76 17.86
C ARG A 21 -0.95 3.33 16.68
N PRO A 22 0.16 2.66 16.25
CA PRO A 22 0.83 3.02 15.01
C PRO A 22 -0.17 3.02 13.85
N TRP A 23 -0.08 4.01 12.98
CA TRP A 23 -0.96 4.20 11.82
C TRP A 23 -1.17 2.92 10.98
N ALA A 24 -0.15 2.07 10.92
CA ALA A 24 -0.18 0.80 10.19
C ALA A 24 -1.21 -0.22 10.70
N PHE A 25 -1.69 -0.09 11.93
CA PHE A 25 -2.65 -1.03 12.54
C PHE A 25 -4.09 -0.49 12.58
N LEU A 26 -4.33 0.70 12.03
CA LEU A 26 -5.66 1.29 11.95
C LEU A 26 -6.46 0.66 10.80
N ASN A 27 -7.73 0.37 11.07
CA ASN A 27 -8.68 -0.03 10.03
C ASN A 27 -8.90 1.10 9.02
N ILE A 28 -9.16 0.76 7.76
CA ILE A 28 -9.41 1.73 6.67
C ILE A 28 -10.49 2.75 7.07
N ARG A 29 -11.54 2.34 7.78
CA ARG A 29 -12.61 3.23 8.26
C ARG A 29 -12.10 4.23 9.31
N GLU A 30 -11.20 3.79 10.19
CA GLU A 30 -10.58 4.63 11.22
C GLU A 30 -9.61 5.62 10.58
N MET A 31 -8.85 5.18 9.56
CA MET A 31 -7.98 6.06 8.76
C MET A 31 -8.77 7.18 8.07
N PHE A 32 -9.90 6.86 7.46
CA PHE A 32 -10.79 7.86 6.85
C PHE A 32 -11.33 8.84 7.88
N ARG A 33 -11.80 8.34 9.04
CA ARG A 33 -12.32 9.19 10.11
C ARG A 33 -11.26 10.12 10.66
N TYR A 34 -10.05 9.60 10.90
CA TYR A 34 -8.92 10.38 11.39
C TYR A 34 -8.52 11.49 10.41
N LEU A 35 -8.40 11.18 9.12
CA LEU A 35 -8.08 12.17 8.09
C LEU A 35 -9.15 13.27 8.01
N ARG A 36 -10.43 12.92 8.11
CA ARG A 36 -11.53 13.90 8.06
C ARG A 36 -11.54 14.83 9.27
N LEU A 37 -11.23 14.30 10.47
CA LEU A 37 -11.26 15.07 11.71
C LEU A 37 -10.02 15.97 11.88
N HIS A 38 -8.89 15.60 11.32
CA HIS A 38 -7.62 16.31 11.50
C HIS A 38 -7.12 16.99 10.21
N GLU A 39 -7.99 17.17 9.22
CA GLU A 39 -7.61 17.72 7.91
C GLU A 39 -6.99 19.12 8.01
N GLU A 40 -7.45 19.94 8.94
CA GLU A 40 -6.96 21.32 9.15
C GLU A 40 -5.67 21.38 9.97
N SER A 41 -5.43 20.40 10.86
CA SER A 41 -4.28 20.40 11.76
C SER A 41 -3.02 19.74 11.18
N LEU A 42 -3.15 18.97 10.08
CA LEU A 42 -2.06 18.26 9.46
C LEU A 42 -1.35 19.13 8.41
N SER A 43 -0.01 19.12 8.42
CA SER A 43 0.78 19.69 7.33
C SER A 43 0.48 18.95 6.02
N GLU A 44 0.66 19.64 4.88
CA GLU A 44 0.44 19.06 3.55
C GLU A 44 1.19 17.73 3.33
N ARG A 45 2.45 17.66 3.77
CA ARG A 45 3.26 16.44 3.70
C ARG A 45 2.68 15.30 4.53
N ALA A 46 2.32 15.57 5.79
CA ALA A 46 1.74 14.57 6.68
C ALA A 46 0.39 14.05 6.15
N ARG A 47 -0.38 14.92 5.50
CA ARG A 47 -1.63 14.57 4.84
C ARG A 47 -1.40 13.67 3.64
N ALA A 48 -0.42 13.99 2.78
CA ALA A 48 -0.06 13.19 1.62
C ALA A 48 0.44 11.80 2.04
N GLU A 49 1.31 11.72 3.05
CA GLU A 49 1.83 10.47 3.60
C GLU A 49 0.72 9.56 4.14
N LYS A 50 -0.19 10.11 4.93
CA LYS A 50 -1.32 9.36 5.49
C LYS A 50 -2.31 8.89 4.42
N ARG A 51 -2.60 9.72 3.41
CA ARG A 51 -3.41 9.32 2.26
C ARG A 51 -2.71 8.24 1.44
N TYR A 52 -1.41 8.35 1.22
CA TYR A 52 -0.62 7.30 0.56
C TYR A 52 -0.72 5.98 1.33
N ALA A 53 -0.49 5.98 2.65
CA ALA A 53 -0.57 4.79 3.48
C ALA A 53 -1.95 4.12 3.38
N MET A 54 -3.03 4.90 3.37
CA MET A 54 -4.39 4.38 3.20
C MET A 54 -4.58 3.67 1.84
N HIS A 55 -4.14 4.29 0.75
CA HIS A 55 -4.20 3.68 -0.58
C HIS A 55 -3.28 2.47 -0.71
N SER A 56 -2.13 2.48 -0.07
CA SER A 56 -1.19 1.36 -0.02
C SER A 56 -1.80 0.13 0.68
N HIS A 57 -2.54 0.32 1.78
CA HIS A 57 -3.30 -0.76 2.42
C HIS A 57 -4.34 -1.38 1.48
N LEU A 58 -4.98 -0.56 0.65
CA LEU A 58 -5.96 -1.04 -0.32
C LEU A 58 -5.31 -1.72 -1.53
N SER A 59 -4.15 -1.24 -1.96
CA SER A 59 -3.40 -1.78 -3.10
C SER A 59 -2.64 -3.07 -2.76
N GLY A 60 -2.34 -3.33 -1.48
CA GLY A 60 -1.60 -4.50 -1.02
C GLY A 60 -2.20 -5.84 -1.47
N PRO A 61 -3.49 -6.11 -1.28
CA PRO A 61 -4.12 -7.35 -1.75
C PRO A 61 -4.01 -7.58 -3.27
N TRP A 62 -3.96 -6.51 -4.06
CA TRP A 62 -3.80 -6.60 -5.52
C TRP A 62 -2.43 -7.13 -5.94
N ALA A 63 -1.41 -6.94 -5.11
CA ALA A 63 -0.09 -7.53 -5.34
C ALA A 63 -0.13 -9.06 -5.42
N CYS A 64 -1.00 -9.71 -4.64
CA CYS A 64 -1.20 -11.16 -4.71
C CYS A 64 -1.75 -11.59 -6.07
N LEU A 65 -2.70 -10.85 -6.64
CA LEU A 65 -3.24 -11.12 -7.99
C LEU A 65 -2.16 -10.99 -9.06
N ILE A 66 -1.28 -10.00 -8.91
CA ILE A 66 -0.15 -9.78 -9.83
C ILE A 66 0.81 -10.96 -9.76
N VAL A 67 1.15 -11.44 -8.57
CA VAL A 67 2.02 -12.62 -8.39
C VAL A 67 1.42 -13.84 -9.10
N ILE A 68 0.13 -14.08 -8.95
CA ILE A 68 -0.57 -15.18 -9.64
C ILE A 68 -0.50 -15.01 -11.16
N LEU A 69 -0.72 -13.80 -11.66
CA LEU A 69 -0.67 -13.49 -13.08
C LEU A 69 0.69 -13.80 -13.72
N PHE A 70 1.78 -13.62 -12.97
CA PHE A 70 3.13 -13.98 -13.41
C PHE A 70 3.47 -15.46 -13.16
N ALA A 71 2.87 -16.11 -12.17
CA ALA A 71 3.10 -17.52 -11.89
C ALA A 71 2.62 -18.43 -13.02
N ILE A 72 1.53 -18.06 -13.69
CA ILE A 72 0.97 -18.84 -14.81
C ILE A 72 1.99 -19.00 -15.94
N PRO A 73 2.54 -17.94 -16.55
CA PRO A 73 3.52 -18.08 -17.63
C PRO A 73 4.86 -18.68 -17.17
N ALA A 74 5.22 -18.50 -15.91
CA ALA A 74 6.44 -19.12 -15.35
C ALA A 74 6.30 -20.64 -15.18
N GLY A 75 5.10 -21.11 -14.79
CA GLY A 75 4.81 -22.52 -14.56
C GLY A 75 4.66 -23.35 -15.83
N THR A 76 4.45 -22.75 -17.00
CA THR A 76 4.33 -23.46 -18.27
C THR A 76 5.68 -23.93 -18.86
N ARG A 77 6.79 -23.46 -18.33
CA ARG A 77 8.13 -23.87 -18.75
C ARG A 77 8.52 -25.18 -18.08
N THR A 78 8.45 -26.28 -18.83
CA THR A 78 8.75 -27.64 -18.36
C THR A 78 10.26 -27.93 -18.52
N GLY A 79 10.88 -28.54 -17.48
CA GLY A 79 12.26 -29.02 -17.48
C GLY A 79 13.14 -28.41 -16.38
N ARG A 80 14.25 -29.12 -16.08
CA ARG A 80 15.16 -28.76 -14.98
C ARG A 80 15.80 -27.37 -15.13
N GLN A 81 16.09 -26.96 -16.37
CA GLN A 81 16.57 -25.60 -16.67
C GLN A 81 15.46 -24.55 -16.55
N GLY A 82 14.22 -24.91 -16.84
CA GLY A 82 13.06 -24.02 -16.69
C GLY A 82 12.78 -23.64 -15.24
N MET A 83 13.05 -24.56 -14.29
CA MET A 83 12.84 -24.30 -12.86
C MET A 83 13.78 -23.20 -12.34
N LEU A 84 15.08 -23.26 -12.67
CA LEU A 84 16.04 -22.24 -12.25
C LEU A 84 15.69 -20.88 -12.87
N VAL A 85 15.37 -20.84 -14.17
CA VAL A 85 14.95 -19.62 -14.85
C VAL A 85 13.67 -19.04 -14.22
N ALA A 86 12.71 -19.89 -13.86
CA ALA A 86 11.48 -19.46 -13.19
C ALA A 86 11.77 -18.81 -11.83
N VAL A 87 12.66 -19.40 -11.02
CA VAL A 87 13.05 -18.87 -9.71
C VAL A 87 13.74 -17.51 -9.85
N PHE A 88 14.74 -17.40 -10.74
CA PHE A 88 15.42 -16.13 -10.98
C PHE A 88 14.48 -15.05 -11.53
N THR A 89 13.56 -15.42 -12.41
CA THR A 89 12.55 -14.50 -12.92
C THR A 89 11.63 -14.02 -11.82
N ALA A 90 11.19 -14.91 -10.92
CA ALA A 90 10.34 -14.55 -9.78
C ALA A 90 11.03 -13.59 -8.82
N ILE A 91 12.32 -13.85 -8.51
CA ILE A 91 13.11 -12.96 -7.66
C ILE A 91 13.29 -11.60 -8.33
N GLY A 92 13.63 -11.56 -9.61
CA GLY A 92 13.79 -10.34 -10.37
C GLY A 92 12.51 -9.50 -10.44
N LEU A 93 11.37 -10.15 -10.68
CA LEU A 93 10.04 -9.51 -10.66
C LEU A 93 9.70 -8.95 -9.28
N LEU A 94 9.96 -9.71 -8.23
CA LEU A 94 9.70 -9.28 -6.86
C LEU A 94 10.57 -8.04 -6.51
N ALA A 95 11.86 -8.09 -6.81
CA ALA A 95 12.79 -6.98 -6.58
C ALA A 95 12.35 -5.73 -7.37
N SER A 96 11.98 -5.89 -8.64
CA SER A 96 11.49 -4.80 -9.49
C SER A 96 10.18 -4.21 -8.97
N PHE A 97 9.25 -5.06 -8.51
CA PHE A 97 7.99 -4.62 -7.91
C PHE A 97 8.24 -3.79 -6.65
N TYR A 98 9.09 -4.28 -5.73
CA TYR A 98 9.42 -3.54 -4.52
C TYR A 98 10.12 -2.21 -4.80
N THR A 99 11.05 -2.20 -5.77
CA THR A 99 11.74 -0.97 -6.17
C THR A 99 10.74 0.06 -6.69
N LEU A 100 9.82 -0.36 -7.57
CA LEU A 100 8.80 0.53 -8.13
C LEU A 100 7.79 0.99 -7.06
N ALA A 101 7.45 0.14 -6.11
CA ALA A 101 6.60 0.49 -4.97
C ALA A 101 7.27 1.53 -4.07
N GLN A 102 8.58 1.42 -3.81
CA GLN A 102 9.35 2.40 -3.05
C GLN A 102 9.45 3.75 -3.78
N MET A 103 9.63 3.73 -5.09
CA MET A 103 9.58 4.98 -5.89
C MET A 103 8.20 5.63 -5.80
N GLY A 104 7.12 4.83 -5.88
CA GLY A 104 5.76 5.29 -5.69
C GLY A 104 5.52 5.91 -4.30
N LEU A 105 6.11 5.32 -3.25
CA LEU A 105 6.08 5.87 -1.90
C LEU A 105 6.75 7.24 -1.83
N ILE A 106 7.96 7.36 -2.34
CA ILE A 106 8.71 8.62 -2.31
C ILE A 106 7.94 9.72 -3.04
N ILE A 107 7.50 9.45 -4.26
CA ILE A 107 6.80 10.42 -5.10
C ILE A 107 5.42 10.77 -4.52
N GLY A 108 4.69 9.79 -4.02
CA GLY A 108 3.35 9.99 -3.42
C GLY A 108 3.37 10.67 -2.06
N SER A 109 4.43 10.46 -1.24
CA SER A 109 4.55 11.09 0.07
C SER A 109 5.09 12.54 -0.01
N THR A 110 5.82 12.89 -1.06
CA THR A 110 6.31 14.26 -1.27
C THR A 110 5.23 15.23 -1.77
N GLY A 111 4.05 14.72 -2.16
CA GLY A 111 2.97 15.56 -2.67
C GLY A 111 3.16 16.02 -4.11
N LEU A 112 4.22 15.58 -4.81
CA LEU A 112 4.47 15.90 -6.22
C LEU A 112 3.40 15.28 -7.14
N VAL A 113 2.84 14.14 -6.72
CA VAL A 113 1.80 13.40 -7.45
C VAL A 113 0.69 13.04 -6.45
N PRO A 114 -0.57 12.93 -6.89
CA PRO A 114 -1.64 12.46 -6.03
C PRO A 114 -1.24 11.14 -5.32
N PRO A 115 -1.39 11.05 -3.99
CA PRO A 115 -0.96 9.88 -3.21
C PRO A 115 -1.53 8.55 -3.71
N ALA A 116 -2.75 8.60 -4.28
CA ALA A 116 -3.37 7.46 -4.93
C ALA A 116 -2.54 6.93 -6.10
N VAL A 117 -2.05 7.81 -6.97
CA VAL A 117 -1.25 7.42 -8.15
C VAL A 117 0.04 6.73 -7.69
N GLY A 118 0.75 7.30 -6.70
CA GLY A 118 1.96 6.69 -6.15
C GLY A 118 1.72 5.28 -5.60
N ALA A 119 0.61 5.07 -4.86
CA ALA A 119 0.28 3.79 -4.26
C ALA A 119 -0.15 2.71 -5.28
N TRP A 120 -0.72 3.10 -6.41
CA TRP A 120 -1.20 2.18 -7.45
C TRP A 120 -0.21 1.99 -8.61
N LEU A 121 0.85 2.78 -8.67
CA LEU A 121 1.80 2.80 -9.77
C LEU A 121 2.43 1.42 -10.02
N ALA A 122 2.97 0.78 -8.99
CA ALA A 122 3.57 -0.55 -9.12
C ALA A 122 2.54 -1.58 -9.59
N ASN A 123 1.37 -1.62 -8.97
CA ASN A 123 0.31 -2.55 -9.33
C ASN A 123 -0.17 -2.34 -10.77
N GLY A 124 -0.35 -1.10 -11.20
CA GLY A 124 -0.77 -0.77 -12.56
C GLY A 124 0.24 -1.22 -13.62
N VAL A 125 1.52 -0.89 -13.43
CA VAL A 125 2.59 -1.27 -14.36
C VAL A 125 2.71 -2.79 -14.47
N PHE A 126 2.76 -3.49 -13.34
CA PHE A 126 2.89 -4.95 -13.34
C PHE A 126 1.64 -5.65 -13.86
N CYS A 127 0.45 -5.11 -13.61
CA CYS A 127 -0.78 -5.63 -14.17
C CYS A 127 -0.75 -5.59 -15.73
N VAL A 128 -0.35 -4.45 -16.30
CA VAL A 128 -0.23 -4.30 -17.75
C VAL A 128 0.81 -5.28 -18.33
N ILE A 129 1.99 -5.38 -17.71
CA ILE A 129 3.04 -6.30 -18.15
C ILE A 129 2.53 -7.75 -18.08
N GLY A 130 1.89 -8.15 -17.00
CA GLY A 130 1.35 -9.49 -16.81
C GLY A 130 0.27 -9.83 -17.84
N LEU A 131 -0.64 -8.90 -18.13
CA LEU A 131 -1.67 -9.08 -19.17
C LEU A 131 -1.06 -9.22 -20.57
N VAL A 132 -0.06 -8.39 -20.90
CA VAL A 132 0.67 -8.49 -22.18
C VAL A 132 1.39 -9.83 -22.32
N MET A 133 2.04 -10.29 -21.25
CA MET A 133 2.69 -11.61 -21.23
C MET A 133 1.67 -12.73 -21.45
N MET A 134 0.52 -12.66 -20.79
CA MET A 134 -0.54 -13.65 -20.91
C MET A 134 -1.16 -13.67 -22.32
N ALA A 135 -1.33 -12.50 -22.92
CA ALA A 135 -1.82 -12.40 -24.30
C ALA A 135 -0.83 -12.98 -25.35
N ARG A 136 0.47 -12.98 -25.03
CA ARG A 136 1.50 -13.56 -25.93
C ARG A 136 1.67 -15.08 -25.82
N ILE A 137 1.09 -15.72 -24.82
CA ILE A 137 1.11 -17.18 -24.65
C ILE A 137 0.11 -17.87 -25.61
N ARG A 138 -0.74 -17.11 -26.28
CA ARG A 138 -1.59 -17.59 -27.36
C ARG A 138 -0.80 -17.73 -28.64
#